data_14e33970cadd9ce81d5bb4c1bc87036a
#
_entry.id   14e33970cadd9ce81d5bb4c1bc87036a
#
_cell.length_a   1.000
_cell.length_b   1.000
_cell.length_c   1.000
_cell.angle_alpha   90.00
_cell.angle_beta   90.00
_cell.angle_gamma   90.00
#
_symmetry.space_group_name_H-M   'P 1'
#
loop_
_entity.id
_entity.type
_entity.pdbx_description
1 polymer ?
#
loop_
_entity_poly.entity_id
_entity_poly.type
_entity_poly.pdbx_seq_one_letter_code
_entity_poly.pdbx_strand_id
1 'polypeptide(L)'
;MKALVKAKAERGLWLQDVQEPQVGINDVLIKVRKTGICGTDLHIYKWDAWAQKTIPVPMVLGHEFVGEVVAVGSNVNDFHPGEIVSAEGHVVCGRCRNCLAGRRHLCKDTLGIGVNRSGAFAEYISVPMTNVWHHRAGVDEEVASIFDPFGNAVHTALAFECMGEDVLITGAGPIGIMAIPVVKHAGARHVVITDVNEYRLDLARKMGATVALNVKGGSIAEVQKQLGMKEGFDVGLEMSGNATAFRDMIDNMCHGGKIAMLGIPSEPIAIDWNKVIFNMLTIHGIYGREMYETWYQMSVMLENGVNIKPVITHRFHYTDFEQGFAAMESGNCGKVVLDWNS
;
A
#
# COMPACT_ATOMS: atom_id res chain seq x y z
N MET A 1 -3.67 -26.35 9.18
CA MET A 1 -2.98 -25.61 8.12
C MET A 1 -1.78 -24.87 8.68
N LYS A 2 -0.73 -24.65 7.86
CA LYS A 2 0.42 -23.81 8.25
C LYS A 2 0.05 -22.33 8.25
N ALA A 3 0.58 -21.57 9.23
CA ALA A 3 0.40 -20.12 9.31
C ALA A 3 1.57 -19.46 10.04
N LEU A 4 1.85 -18.19 9.69
CA LEU A 4 2.77 -17.34 10.43
C LEU A 4 1.96 -16.55 11.48
N VAL A 5 2.22 -16.89 12.71
CA VAL A 5 1.43 -16.42 13.87
C VAL A 5 2.25 -15.49 14.74
N LYS A 6 1.68 -14.37 15.14
CA LYS A 6 2.14 -13.60 16.29
C LYS A 6 1.70 -14.34 17.56
N ALA A 7 2.46 -15.36 17.94
CA ALA A 7 2.07 -16.26 19.05
C ALA A 7 2.39 -15.70 20.42
N LYS A 8 3.34 -14.73 20.50
CA LYS A 8 3.81 -14.15 21.75
C LYS A 8 3.96 -12.64 21.64
N ALA A 9 3.81 -11.96 22.76
CA ALA A 9 3.97 -10.49 22.91
C ALA A 9 5.47 -10.09 22.95
N GLU A 10 6.25 -10.51 21.95
CA GLU A 10 7.69 -10.23 21.81
C GLU A 10 8.09 -10.17 20.34
N ARG A 11 9.30 -9.73 20.01
CA ARG A 11 9.80 -9.70 18.63
C ARG A 11 9.74 -11.08 17.97
N GLY A 12 9.31 -11.13 16.72
CA GLY A 12 9.28 -12.33 15.89
C GLY A 12 7.88 -12.75 15.46
N LEU A 13 7.82 -13.74 14.59
CA LEU A 13 6.66 -14.54 14.18
C LEU A 13 7.02 -16.02 14.29
N TRP A 14 6.01 -16.86 14.35
CA TRP A 14 6.19 -18.30 14.51
C TRP A 14 5.38 -19.04 13.45
N LEU A 15 6.05 -19.87 12.67
CA LEU A 15 5.38 -20.83 11.78
C LEU A 15 4.77 -21.95 12.64
N GLN A 16 3.44 -22.07 12.60
CA GLN A 16 2.68 -23.01 13.43
C GLN A 16 1.59 -23.72 12.62
N ASP A 17 1.16 -24.86 13.13
CA ASP A 17 -0.09 -25.47 12.71
C ASP A 17 -1.26 -24.82 13.45
N VAL A 18 -2.21 -24.30 12.69
CA VAL A 18 -3.44 -23.70 13.22
C VAL A 18 -4.66 -24.39 12.61
N GLN A 19 -5.81 -24.23 13.25
CA GLN A 19 -7.07 -24.74 12.69
C GLN A 19 -7.40 -24.00 11.38
N GLU A 20 -7.90 -24.72 10.39
CA GLU A 20 -8.42 -24.11 9.17
C GLU A 20 -9.63 -23.22 9.46
N PRO A 21 -9.78 -22.09 8.77
CA PRO A 21 -10.91 -21.20 8.98
C PRO A 21 -12.21 -21.86 8.54
N GLN A 22 -13.26 -21.69 9.33
CA GLN A 22 -14.59 -22.11 8.95
C GLN A 22 -15.18 -21.11 7.94
N VAL A 23 -15.92 -21.63 6.96
CA VAL A 23 -16.60 -20.80 5.96
C VAL A 23 -17.95 -20.36 6.52
N GLY A 24 -18.10 -19.07 6.80
CA GLY A 24 -19.40 -18.49 7.13
C GLY A 24 -20.35 -18.46 5.93
N ILE A 25 -21.65 -18.27 6.18
CA ILE A 25 -22.68 -18.29 5.12
C ILE A 25 -22.46 -17.23 4.02
N ASN A 26 -21.74 -16.14 4.33
CA ASN A 26 -21.43 -15.03 3.43
C ASN A 26 -19.93 -14.94 3.11
N ASP A 27 -19.14 -15.94 3.44
CA ASP A 27 -17.69 -15.90 3.31
C ASP A 27 -17.20 -16.72 2.11
N VAL A 28 -16.03 -16.36 1.63
CA VAL A 28 -15.27 -17.07 0.61
C VAL A 28 -14.01 -17.63 1.25
N LEU A 29 -13.77 -18.94 1.11
CA LEU A 29 -12.53 -19.59 1.52
C LEU A 29 -11.56 -19.56 0.35
N ILE A 30 -10.40 -18.99 0.60
CA ILE A 30 -9.36 -18.78 -0.39
C ILE A 30 -8.11 -19.57 0.01
N LYS A 31 -7.60 -20.42 -0.88
CA LYS A 31 -6.28 -21.02 -0.77
C LYS A 31 -5.26 -19.95 -1.18
N VAL A 32 -4.46 -19.49 -0.25
CA VAL A 32 -3.45 -18.45 -0.49
C VAL A 32 -2.34 -19.01 -1.37
N ARG A 33 -1.95 -18.25 -2.39
CA ARG A 33 -0.85 -18.60 -3.30
C ARG A 33 0.37 -17.72 -3.08
N LYS A 34 0.17 -16.40 -2.94
CA LYS A 34 1.26 -15.44 -2.69
C LYS A 34 0.78 -14.35 -1.74
N THR A 35 1.72 -13.85 -0.94
CA THR A 35 1.46 -12.74 -0.02
C THR A 35 2.58 -11.71 -0.10
N GLY A 36 2.23 -10.42 0.02
CA GLY A 36 3.19 -9.34 0.22
C GLY A 36 3.46 -9.09 1.69
N ILE A 37 4.70 -8.76 2.05
CA ILE A 37 5.01 -8.25 3.39
C ILE A 37 4.85 -6.73 3.38
N CYS A 38 4.05 -6.21 4.32
CA CYS A 38 3.79 -4.79 4.53
C CYS A 38 4.68 -4.19 5.63
N GLY A 39 4.81 -2.86 5.63
CA GLY A 39 5.41 -2.13 6.75
C GLY A 39 4.68 -2.38 8.07
N THR A 40 3.36 -2.54 8.04
CA THR A 40 2.53 -2.92 9.19
C THR A 40 2.96 -4.27 9.78
N ASP A 41 3.22 -5.27 8.94
CA ASP A 41 3.70 -6.58 9.39
C ASP A 41 5.08 -6.46 10.05
N LEU A 42 5.94 -5.57 9.56
CA LEU A 42 7.25 -5.30 10.15
C LEU A 42 7.13 -4.62 11.53
N HIS A 43 6.18 -3.70 11.73
CA HIS A 43 5.87 -3.12 13.03
C HIS A 43 5.43 -4.21 14.03
N ILE A 44 4.57 -5.12 13.60
CA ILE A 44 4.12 -6.25 14.42
C ILE A 44 5.25 -7.24 14.69
N TYR A 45 6.09 -7.53 13.67
CA TYR A 45 7.27 -8.37 13.83
C TYR A 45 8.22 -7.81 14.90
N LYS A 46 8.51 -6.51 14.85
CA LYS A 46 9.36 -5.80 15.82
C LYS A 46 8.73 -5.67 17.20
N TRP A 47 7.42 -5.81 17.30
CA TRP A 47 6.64 -5.62 18.52
C TRP A 47 6.81 -4.24 19.14
N ASP A 48 6.70 -3.21 18.31
CA ASP A 48 6.83 -1.81 18.73
C ASP A 48 5.63 -1.32 19.56
N ALA A 49 5.70 -0.05 20.01
CA ALA A 49 4.68 0.52 20.88
C ALA A 49 3.27 0.54 20.27
N TRP A 50 3.15 0.66 18.93
CA TRP A 50 1.87 0.58 18.26
C TRP A 50 1.34 -0.86 18.24
N ALA A 51 2.18 -1.83 17.88
CA ALA A 51 1.80 -3.23 17.86
C ALA A 51 1.36 -3.74 19.22
N GLN A 52 2.06 -3.35 20.30
CA GLN A 52 1.73 -3.70 21.68
C GLN A 52 0.33 -3.24 22.12
N LYS A 53 -0.13 -2.10 21.59
CA LYS A 53 -1.45 -1.53 21.92
C LYS A 53 -2.58 -2.06 21.04
N THR A 54 -2.24 -2.54 19.84
CA THR A 54 -3.23 -2.77 18.76
C THR A 54 -3.47 -4.25 18.49
N ILE A 55 -2.42 -5.08 18.56
CA ILE A 55 -2.47 -6.46 18.07
C ILE A 55 -2.86 -7.42 19.19
N PRO A 56 -3.98 -8.14 19.06
CA PRO A 56 -4.27 -9.25 19.95
C PRO A 56 -3.29 -10.42 19.68
N VAL A 57 -2.88 -11.10 20.75
CA VAL A 57 -2.02 -12.28 20.68
C VAL A 57 -2.80 -13.48 21.24
N PRO A 58 -2.89 -14.61 20.51
CA PRO A 58 -2.28 -14.91 19.21
C PRO A 58 -3.03 -14.31 18.01
N MET A 59 -2.30 -14.02 16.90
CA MET A 59 -2.88 -13.49 15.66
C MET A 59 -2.12 -14.03 14.43
N VAL A 60 -2.84 -14.51 13.42
CA VAL A 60 -2.28 -14.76 12.07
C VAL A 60 -2.17 -13.42 11.34
N LEU A 61 -0.99 -13.10 10.82
CA LEU A 61 -0.74 -11.81 10.16
C LEU A 61 -1.02 -11.84 8.65
N GLY A 62 -0.68 -10.74 7.98
CA GLY A 62 -0.75 -10.59 6.53
C GLY A 62 -2.11 -10.10 6.02
N HIS A 63 -2.09 -9.14 5.09
CA HIS A 63 -3.29 -8.55 4.49
C HIS A 63 -3.15 -8.29 2.99
N GLU A 64 -1.96 -8.51 2.45
CA GLU A 64 -1.67 -8.39 1.03
C GLU A 64 -1.55 -9.81 0.45
N PHE A 65 -2.47 -10.23 -0.40
CA PHE A 65 -2.46 -11.60 -0.91
C PHE A 65 -3.22 -11.78 -2.21
N VAL A 66 -2.90 -12.87 -2.89
CA VAL A 66 -3.68 -13.47 -3.97
C VAL A 66 -3.85 -14.96 -3.71
N GLY A 67 -4.95 -15.51 -4.10
CA GLY A 67 -5.23 -16.94 -3.95
C GLY A 67 -6.33 -17.43 -4.85
N GLU A 68 -6.68 -18.70 -4.69
CA GLU A 68 -7.71 -19.40 -5.42
C GLU A 68 -8.91 -19.68 -4.51
N VAL A 69 -10.11 -19.38 -4.97
CA VAL A 69 -11.34 -19.76 -4.29
C VAL A 69 -11.43 -21.28 -4.21
N VAL A 70 -11.62 -21.84 -3.02
CA VAL A 70 -11.77 -23.30 -2.83
C VAL A 70 -13.13 -23.69 -2.28
N ALA A 71 -13.81 -22.80 -1.56
CA ALA A 71 -15.16 -23.01 -1.09
C ALA A 71 -15.85 -21.67 -0.85
N VAL A 72 -17.18 -21.68 -0.88
CA VAL A 72 -18.01 -20.50 -0.64
C VAL A 72 -19.17 -20.81 0.29
N GLY A 73 -19.59 -19.81 1.05
CA GLY A 73 -20.77 -19.89 1.91
C GLY A 73 -22.08 -19.98 1.12
N SER A 74 -23.15 -20.46 1.76
CA SER A 74 -24.43 -20.73 1.11
C SER A 74 -25.13 -19.51 0.49
N ASN A 75 -24.76 -18.29 0.89
CA ASN A 75 -25.32 -17.05 0.34
C ASN A 75 -24.41 -16.43 -0.74
N VAL A 76 -23.27 -17.03 -1.06
CA VAL A 76 -22.31 -16.53 -2.06
C VAL A 76 -22.65 -17.14 -3.40
N ASN A 77 -23.02 -16.27 -4.36
CA ASN A 77 -23.41 -16.70 -5.72
C ASN A 77 -22.45 -16.18 -6.80
N ASP A 78 -21.58 -15.23 -6.44
CA ASP A 78 -20.75 -14.49 -7.41
C ASP A 78 -19.31 -15.03 -7.48
N PHE A 79 -18.97 -16.00 -6.63
CA PHE A 79 -17.62 -16.60 -6.58
C PHE A 79 -17.70 -18.12 -6.70
N HIS A 80 -16.75 -18.70 -7.45
CA HIS A 80 -16.71 -20.13 -7.71
C HIS A 80 -15.32 -20.71 -7.47
N PRO A 81 -15.21 -21.99 -7.01
CA PRO A 81 -13.91 -22.65 -6.89
C PRO A 81 -13.09 -22.61 -8.20
N GLY A 82 -11.80 -22.33 -8.07
CA GLY A 82 -10.86 -22.18 -9.18
C GLY A 82 -10.61 -20.74 -9.62
N GLU A 83 -11.40 -19.78 -9.17
CA GLU A 83 -11.20 -18.36 -9.51
C GLU A 83 -10.05 -17.75 -8.74
N ILE A 84 -9.26 -16.91 -9.41
CA ILE A 84 -8.13 -16.18 -8.81
C ILE A 84 -8.63 -14.84 -8.28
N VAL A 85 -8.41 -14.63 -6.99
CA VAL A 85 -8.94 -13.49 -6.26
C VAL A 85 -7.90 -12.90 -5.30
N SER A 86 -8.07 -11.61 -5.01
CA SER A 86 -7.50 -10.93 -3.83
C SER A 86 -8.63 -10.41 -2.96
N ALA A 87 -8.33 -9.74 -1.86
CA ALA A 87 -9.37 -9.11 -1.07
C ALA A 87 -8.93 -7.77 -0.49
N GLU A 88 -9.91 -6.87 -0.32
CA GLU A 88 -9.74 -5.63 0.41
C GLU A 88 -9.44 -5.94 1.89
N GLY A 89 -8.31 -5.43 2.38
CA GLY A 89 -7.83 -5.69 3.74
C GLY A 89 -8.68 -5.08 4.86
N HIS A 90 -9.62 -4.18 4.52
CA HIS A 90 -10.49 -3.50 5.48
C HIS A 90 -11.90 -4.10 5.46
N VAL A 91 -12.28 -4.84 6.49
CA VAL A 91 -13.63 -5.34 6.67
C VAL A 91 -14.48 -4.28 7.37
N VAL A 92 -15.50 -3.78 6.68
CA VAL A 92 -16.33 -2.66 7.14
C VAL A 92 -17.66 -3.13 7.75
N CYS A 93 -18.26 -2.31 8.62
CA CYS A 93 -19.50 -2.69 9.31
C CYS A 93 -20.74 -2.76 8.39
N GLY A 94 -20.69 -2.20 7.19
CA GLY A 94 -21.79 -2.22 6.20
C GLY A 94 -23.00 -1.33 6.52
N ARG A 95 -23.13 -0.78 7.73
CA ARG A 95 -24.35 -0.12 8.22
C ARG A 95 -24.18 1.28 8.82
N CYS A 96 -22.97 1.77 9.02
CA CYS A 96 -22.79 3.16 9.42
C CYS A 96 -23.16 4.13 8.28
N ARG A 97 -23.31 5.42 8.60
CA ARG A 97 -23.66 6.45 7.60
C ARG A 97 -22.76 6.39 6.34
N ASN A 98 -21.46 6.25 6.52
CA ASN A 98 -20.53 6.21 5.39
C ASN A 98 -20.70 4.95 4.55
N CYS A 99 -20.84 3.78 5.18
CA CYS A 99 -21.09 2.52 4.45
C CYS A 99 -22.37 2.58 3.65
N LEU A 100 -23.48 3.05 4.25
CA LEU A 100 -24.77 3.18 3.59
C LEU A 100 -24.75 4.21 2.45
N ALA A 101 -23.88 5.22 2.53
CA ALA A 101 -23.67 6.23 1.49
C ALA A 101 -22.66 5.78 0.40
N GLY A 102 -22.24 4.51 0.37
CA GLY A 102 -21.25 3.98 -0.58
C GLY A 102 -19.78 4.34 -0.26
N ARG A 103 -19.54 5.13 0.76
CA ARG A 103 -18.17 5.54 1.18
C ARG A 103 -17.60 4.57 2.22
N ARG A 104 -17.45 3.32 1.83
CA ARG A 104 -17.05 2.22 2.73
C ARG A 104 -15.67 2.40 3.35
N HIS A 105 -14.71 2.96 2.60
CA HIS A 105 -13.36 3.30 3.08
C HIS A 105 -13.34 4.29 4.26
N LEU A 106 -14.46 5.02 4.50
CA LEU A 106 -14.65 5.93 5.64
C LEU A 106 -15.44 5.28 6.79
N CYS A 107 -15.51 3.96 6.84
CA CYS A 107 -16.19 3.26 7.93
C CYS A 107 -15.46 3.50 9.26
N LYS A 108 -16.21 3.95 10.29
CA LYS A 108 -15.64 4.18 11.62
C LYS A 108 -15.33 2.89 12.40
N ASP A 109 -15.92 1.77 12.00
CA ASP A 109 -15.83 0.47 12.68
C ASP A 109 -15.12 -0.55 11.76
N THR A 110 -14.04 -0.14 11.13
CA THR A 110 -13.23 -1.00 10.25
C THR A 110 -12.41 -2.00 11.05
N LEU A 111 -12.41 -3.26 10.60
CA LEU A 111 -11.51 -4.31 11.11
C LEU A 111 -10.45 -4.60 10.04
N GLY A 112 -9.17 -4.50 10.41
CA GLY A 112 -8.05 -4.84 9.52
C GLY A 112 -7.78 -6.34 9.53
N ILE A 113 -7.74 -6.96 8.33
CA ILE A 113 -7.22 -8.33 8.15
C ILE A 113 -5.74 -8.34 8.56
N GLY A 114 -5.30 -9.35 9.32
CA GLY A 114 -3.94 -9.43 9.84
C GLY A 114 -3.62 -8.45 10.99
N VAL A 115 -4.61 -7.66 11.45
CA VAL A 115 -4.48 -6.67 12.54
C VAL A 115 -5.49 -6.92 13.65
N ASN A 116 -6.78 -6.90 13.33
CA ASN A 116 -7.88 -7.14 14.27
C ASN A 116 -8.66 -8.43 13.95
N ARG A 117 -8.38 -9.05 12.83
CA ARG A 117 -8.94 -10.28 12.30
C ARG A 117 -7.80 -11.10 11.71
N SER A 118 -7.87 -12.44 11.81
CA SER A 118 -6.87 -13.36 11.24
C SER A 118 -6.56 -13.03 9.77
N GLY A 119 -5.29 -13.02 9.46
CA GLY A 119 -4.74 -12.59 8.18
C GLY A 119 -4.42 -13.72 7.21
N ALA A 120 -3.72 -13.35 6.14
CA ALA A 120 -3.43 -14.18 4.98
C ALA A 120 -2.06 -14.86 5.00
N PHE A 121 -1.23 -14.67 6.02
CA PHE A 121 0.01 -15.43 6.16
C PHE A 121 -0.31 -16.84 6.64
N ALA A 122 -1.08 -17.57 5.83
CA ALA A 122 -1.56 -18.92 6.08
C ALA A 122 -1.90 -19.62 4.75
N GLU A 123 -2.02 -20.95 4.76
CA GLU A 123 -2.42 -21.71 3.57
C GLU A 123 -3.86 -21.35 3.12
N TYR A 124 -4.75 -20.98 4.05
CA TYR A 124 -6.13 -20.59 3.76
C TYR A 124 -6.56 -19.39 4.56
N ILE A 125 -7.42 -18.57 3.95
CA ILE A 125 -8.10 -17.46 4.61
C ILE A 125 -9.60 -17.47 4.26
N SER A 126 -10.45 -17.16 5.24
CA SER A 126 -11.89 -16.93 5.02
C SER A 126 -12.20 -15.46 5.19
N VAL A 127 -12.75 -14.84 4.14
CA VAL A 127 -13.09 -13.42 4.10
C VAL A 127 -14.53 -13.20 3.64
N PRO A 128 -15.20 -12.12 4.09
CA PRO A 128 -16.53 -11.79 3.58
C PRO A 128 -16.52 -11.62 2.06
N MET A 129 -17.53 -12.15 1.36
CA MET A 129 -17.66 -12.02 -0.09
C MET A 129 -17.58 -10.55 -0.56
N THR A 130 -18.04 -9.61 0.26
CA THR A 130 -17.98 -8.17 -0.03
C THR A 130 -16.57 -7.57 -0.02
N ASN A 131 -15.58 -8.32 0.42
CA ASN A 131 -14.17 -7.91 0.41
C ASN A 131 -13.40 -8.54 -0.76
N VAL A 132 -13.93 -9.59 -1.38
CA VAL A 132 -13.23 -10.35 -2.43
C VAL A 132 -13.29 -9.61 -3.75
N TRP A 133 -12.16 -9.61 -4.46
CA TRP A 133 -11.98 -9.00 -5.76
C TRP A 133 -11.54 -10.04 -6.78
N HIS A 134 -12.32 -10.17 -7.88
CA HIS A 134 -11.94 -11.02 -9.00
C HIS A 134 -10.79 -10.42 -9.80
N HIS A 135 -9.80 -11.24 -10.08
CA HIS A 135 -8.79 -10.89 -11.07
C HIS A 135 -9.18 -11.43 -12.44
N ARG A 136 -8.83 -10.69 -13.48
CA ARG A 136 -9.00 -11.17 -14.86
C ARG A 136 -8.06 -12.34 -15.16
N ALA A 137 -8.49 -13.21 -16.07
CA ALA A 137 -7.69 -14.35 -16.51
C ALA A 137 -6.29 -13.87 -17.00
N GLY A 138 -5.24 -14.55 -16.52
CA GLY A 138 -3.86 -14.23 -16.88
C GLY A 138 -3.22 -13.09 -16.08
N VAL A 139 -3.86 -12.61 -15.01
CA VAL A 139 -3.20 -11.67 -14.08
C VAL A 139 -1.90 -12.29 -13.55
N ASP A 140 -0.86 -11.50 -13.46
CA ASP A 140 0.37 -11.89 -12.77
C ASP A 140 0.11 -12.01 -11.26
N GLU A 141 0.22 -13.21 -10.70
CA GLU A 141 -0.10 -13.46 -9.28
C GLU A 141 0.81 -12.66 -8.33
N GLU A 142 2.06 -12.36 -8.70
CA GLU A 142 2.91 -11.52 -7.87
C GLU A 142 2.38 -10.09 -7.82
N VAL A 143 1.93 -9.56 -8.96
CA VAL A 143 1.30 -8.24 -9.03
C VAL A 143 -0.02 -8.24 -8.27
N ALA A 144 -0.84 -9.27 -8.44
CA ALA A 144 -2.11 -9.41 -7.73
C ALA A 144 -1.93 -9.49 -6.20
N SER A 145 -0.85 -10.12 -5.72
CA SER A 145 -0.56 -10.22 -4.29
C SER A 145 -0.25 -8.88 -3.61
N ILE A 146 0.12 -7.84 -4.38
CA ILE A 146 0.44 -6.49 -3.88
C ILE A 146 -0.60 -5.44 -4.29
N PHE A 147 -1.83 -5.86 -4.61
CA PHE A 147 -2.92 -4.94 -4.95
C PHE A 147 -3.26 -4.00 -3.79
N ASP A 148 -3.15 -4.45 -2.56
CA ASP A 148 -3.38 -3.61 -1.38
C ASP A 148 -2.48 -2.35 -1.38
N PRO A 149 -1.14 -2.43 -1.37
CA PRO A 149 -0.28 -1.24 -1.42
C PRO A 149 -0.31 -0.54 -2.78
N PHE A 150 -0.58 -1.24 -3.88
CA PHE A 150 -0.78 -0.60 -5.19
C PHE A 150 -2.01 0.31 -5.16
N GLY A 151 -3.10 -0.12 -4.51
CA GLY A 151 -4.27 0.71 -4.32
C GLY A 151 -4.01 1.95 -3.48
N ASN A 152 -3.15 1.88 -2.46
CA ASN A 152 -2.72 3.06 -1.72
C ASN A 152 -1.98 4.06 -2.62
N ALA A 153 -1.12 3.55 -3.52
CA ALA A 153 -0.42 4.38 -4.50
C ALA A 153 -1.40 5.04 -5.48
N VAL A 154 -2.38 4.29 -6.01
CA VAL A 154 -3.39 4.80 -6.96
C VAL A 154 -4.30 5.83 -6.30
N HIS A 155 -4.85 5.54 -5.11
CA HIS A 155 -5.71 6.47 -4.39
C HIS A 155 -4.99 7.80 -4.09
N THR A 156 -3.72 7.73 -3.66
CA THR A 156 -2.93 8.93 -3.38
C THR A 156 -2.58 9.70 -4.65
N ALA A 157 -2.15 9.00 -5.70
CA ALA A 157 -1.72 9.58 -6.96
C ALA A 157 -2.87 10.28 -7.72
N LEU A 158 -4.09 9.73 -7.61
CA LEU A 158 -5.28 10.26 -8.28
C LEU A 158 -6.16 11.14 -7.38
N ALA A 159 -5.71 11.46 -6.17
CA ALA A 159 -6.44 12.38 -5.28
C ALA A 159 -6.61 13.77 -5.89
N PHE A 160 -5.71 14.14 -6.81
CA PHE A 160 -5.76 15.39 -7.58
C PHE A 160 -5.44 15.11 -9.05
N GLU A 161 -5.92 15.97 -9.92
CA GLU A 161 -5.59 15.90 -11.35
C GLU A 161 -4.10 16.13 -11.56
N CYS A 162 -3.48 15.26 -12.39
CA CYS A 162 -2.04 15.28 -12.67
C CYS A 162 -1.73 15.61 -14.14
N MET A 163 -2.74 15.72 -15.01
CA MET A 163 -2.54 15.97 -16.44
C MET A 163 -1.83 17.31 -16.68
N GLY A 164 -0.60 17.25 -17.21
CA GLY A 164 0.23 18.42 -17.49
C GLY A 164 0.96 18.99 -16.26
N GLU A 165 0.72 18.45 -15.07
CA GLU A 165 1.23 18.98 -13.80
C GLU A 165 2.63 18.42 -13.44
N ASP A 166 3.36 19.17 -12.62
CA ASP A 166 4.62 18.75 -12.02
C ASP A 166 4.36 18.09 -10.67
N VAL A 167 4.76 16.84 -10.54
CA VAL A 167 4.48 16.02 -9.36
C VAL A 167 5.73 15.80 -8.51
N LEU A 168 5.65 16.11 -7.21
CA LEU A 168 6.68 15.79 -6.21
C LEU A 168 6.20 14.64 -5.31
N ILE A 169 6.96 13.56 -5.28
CA ILE A 169 6.73 12.42 -4.37
C ILE A 169 7.83 12.43 -3.30
N THR A 170 7.46 12.48 -2.02
CA THR A 170 8.42 12.30 -0.92
C THR A 170 8.31 10.90 -0.34
N GLY A 171 9.45 10.20 -0.26
CA GLY A 171 9.54 8.81 0.16
C GLY A 171 9.50 7.81 -0.99
N ALA A 172 10.66 7.22 -1.32
CA ALA A 172 10.80 6.15 -2.29
C ALA A 172 10.59 4.76 -1.64
N GLY A 173 9.61 4.64 -0.75
CA GLY A 173 9.08 3.35 -0.32
C GLY A 173 8.32 2.65 -1.45
N PRO A 174 7.92 1.37 -1.30
CA PRO A 174 7.22 0.64 -2.35
C PRO A 174 6.00 1.37 -2.91
N ILE A 175 5.22 2.04 -2.05
CA ILE A 175 4.02 2.79 -2.46
C ILE A 175 4.40 4.02 -3.28
N GLY A 176 5.37 4.83 -2.82
CA GLY A 176 5.85 5.99 -3.56
C GLY A 176 6.44 5.62 -4.93
N ILE A 177 7.17 4.50 -4.99
CA ILE A 177 7.72 3.98 -6.26
C ILE A 177 6.60 3.53 -7.19
N MET A 178 5.54 2.87 -6.69
CA MET A 178 4.39 2.47 -7.50
C MET A 178 3.54 3.67 -7.97
N ALA A 179 3.55 4.79 -7.25
CA ALA A 179 2.84 5.99 -7.68
C ALA A 179 3.46 6.63 -8.93
N ILE A 180 4.77 6.41 -9.19
CA ILE A 180 5.45 6.97 -10.38
C ILE A 180 4.75 6.60 -11.70
N PRO A 181 4.60 5.31 -12.05
CA PRO A 181 3.92 4.94 -13.29
C PRO A 181 2.45 5.35 -13.30
N VAL A 182 1.80 5.47 -12.13
CA VAL A 182 0.40 5.91 -12.03
C VAL A 182 0.26 7.37 -12.45
N VAL A 183 1.02 8.30 -11.85
CA VAL A 183 0.94 9.73 -12.21
C VAL A 183 1.43 10.00 -13.64
N LYS A 184 2.39 9.22 -14.13
CA LYS A 184 2.81 9.28 -15.55
C LYS A 184 1.69 8.85 -16.48
N HIS A 185 1.00 7.77 -16.16
CA HIS A 185 -0.17 7.32 -16.91
C HIS A 185 -1.31 8.36 -16.88
N ALA A 186 -1.47 9.07 -15.75
CA ALA A 186 -2.40 10.18 -15.62
C ALA A 186 -1.95 11.47 -16.35
N GLY A 187 -0.77 11.47 -16.99
CA GLY A 187 -0.31 12.57 -17.84
C GLY A 187 0.55 13.62 -17.15
N ALA A 188 1.16 13.34 -15.99
CA ALA A 188 2.08 14.24 -15.33
C ALA A 188 3.25 14.65 -16.23
N ARG A 189 3.62 15.94 -16.22
CA ARG A 189 4.72 16.51 -17.00
C ARG A 189 6.07 16.03 -16.48
N HIS A 190 6.35 16.29 -15.22
CA HIS A 190 7.53 15.79 -14.54
C HIS A 190 7.13 15.03 -13.27
N VAL A 191 7.84 13.95 -12.96
CA VAL A 191 7.67 13.18 -11.73
C VAL A 191 9.01 13.15 -11.01
N VAL A 192 9.10 13.89 -9.92
CA VAL A 192 10.28 13.97 -9.06
C VAL A 192 10.00 13.17 -7.78
N ILE A 193 10.88 12.25 -7.44
CA ILE A 193 10.78 11.50 -6.18
C ILE A 193 12.02 11.71 -5.32
N THR A 194 11.83 11.84 -4.01
CA THR A 194 12.92 12.08 -3.06
C THR A 194 13.02 10.98 -2.01
N ASP A 195 14.24 10.62 -1.64
CA ASP A 195 14.53 9.72 -0.52
C ASP A 195 15.97 9.95 -0.03
N VAL A 196 16.36 9.27 1.02
CA VAL A 196 17.75 9.20 1.53
C VAL A 196 18.44 7.87 1.17
N ASN A 197 17.71 6.89 0.63
CA ASN A 197 18.16 5.54 0.31
C ASN A 197 18.40 5.40 -1.20
N GLU A 198 19.65 5.25 -1.60
CA GLU A 198 20.01 5.18 -3.02
C GLU A 198 19.48 3.95 -3.73
N TYR A 199 19.44 2.79 -3.05
CA TYR A 199 18.83 1.56 -3.61
C TYR A 199 17.38 1.79 -4.07
N ARG A 200 16.59 2.49 -3.25
CA ARG A 200 15.19 2.82 -3.55
C ARG A 200 15.08 3.86 -4.65
N LEU A 201 15.99 4.84 -4.68
CA LEU A 201 16.04 5.83 -5.75
C LEU A 201 16.43 5.19 -7.08
N ASP A 202 17.33 4.20 -7.11
CA ASP A 202 17.63 3.44 -8.33
C ASP A 202 16.41 2.66 -8.83
N LEU A 203 15.61 2.10 -7.93
CA LEU A 203 14.37 1.44 -8.30
C LEU A 203 13.35 2.47 -8.84
N ALA A 204 13.25 3.64 -8.24
CA ALA A 204 12.40 4.73 -8.71
C ALA A 204 12.80 5.20 -10.14
N ARG A 205 14.10 5.28 -10.44
CA ARG A 205 14.59 5.57 -11.83
C ARG A 205 14.12 4.50 -12.81
N LYS A 206 14.22 3.23 -12.44
CA LYS A 206 13.74 2.11 -13.26
C LYS A 206 12.22 2.14 -13.49
N MET A 207 11.47 2.67 -12.53
CA MET A 207 10.02 2.85 -12.64
C MET A 207 9.62 4.11 -13.42
N GLY A 208 10.59 4.89 -13.90
CA GLY A 208 10.39 5.99 -14.82
C GLY A 208 10.24 7.37 -14.17
N ALA A 209 10.72 7.58 -12.94
CA ALA A 209 10.82 8.93 -12.37
C ALA A 209 11.63 9.84 -13.31
N THR A 210 11.17 11.08 -13.50
CA THR A 210 11.94 12.09 -14.25
C THR A 210 13.25 12.41 -13.53
N VAL A 211 13.17 12.57 -12.21
CA VAL A 211 14.32 12.72 -11.32
C VAL A 211 14.08 11.93 -10.03
N ALA A 212 15.07 11.14 -9.61
CA ALA A 212 15.11 10.52 -8.30
C ALA A 212 16.24 11.17 -7.49
N LEU A 213 15.87 12.00 -6.54
CA LEU A 213 16.78 12.88 -5.79
C LEU A 213 17.11 12.29 -4.42
N ASN A 214 18.42 12.12 -4.15
CA ASN A 214 18.88 11.89 -2.79
C ASN A 214 19.04 13.25 -2.08
N VAL A 215 18.16 13.51 -1.11
CA VAL A 215 18.13 14.80 -0.39
C VAL A 215 19.32 15.02 0.55
N LYS A 216 20.18 14.01 0.76
CA LYS A 216 21.44 14.19 1.47
C LYS A 216 22.51 14.91 0.64
N GLY A 217 22.40 14.86 -0.69
CA GLY A 217 23.41 15.40 -1.61
C GLY A 217 22.90 16.44 -2.59
N GLY A 218 21.59 16.76 -2.57
CA GLY A 218 20.97 17.73 -3.48
C GLY A 218 19.73 18.37 -2.90
N SER A 219 19.21 19.38 -3.56
CA SER A 219 17.99 20.09 -3.15
C SER A 219 16.88 20.03 -4.19
N ILE A 220 15.63 20.04 -3.73
CA ILE A 220 14.45 20.08 -4.59
C ILE A 220 14.46 21.35 -5.46
N ALA A 221 14.88 22.49 -4.92
CA ALA A 221 14.98 23.75 -5.65
C ALA A 221 15.99 23.69 -6.83
N GLU A 222 17.09 22.95 -6.70
CA GLU A 222 18.03 22.73 -7.81
C GLU A 222 17.39 21.87 -8.90
N VAL A 223 16.62 20.84 -8.54
CA VAL A 223 15.86 20.02 -9.50
C VAL A 223 14.83 20.84 -10.24
N GLN A 224 14.07 21.72 -9.56
CA GLN A 224 13.14 22.65 -10.20
C GLN A 224 13.85 23.52 -11.25
N LYS A 225 14.99 24.08 -10.89
CA LYS A 225 15.79 24.90 -11.81
C LYS A 225 16.30 24.11 -13.02
N GLN A 226 16.76 22.87 -12.82
CA GLN A 226 17.21 21.97 -13.90
C GLN A 226 16.07 21.61 -14.87
N LEU A 227 14.85 21.43 -14.34
CA LEU A 227 13.66 21.11 -15.13
C LEU A 227 12.99 22.37 -15.73
N GLY A 228 13.53 23.58 -15.49
CA GLY A 228 12.98 24.83 -15.99
C GLY A 228 11.65 25.21 -15.34
N MET A 229 11.34 24.68 -14.17
CA MET A 229 10.15 25.00 -13.39
C MET A 229 10.30 26.40 -12.79
N LYS A 230 9.28 27.23 -12.92
CA LYS A 230 9.30 28.63 -12.47
C LYS A 230 8.60 28.87 -11.13
N GLU A 231 7.61 28.05 -10.81
CA GLU A 231 6.65 28.33 -9.75
C GLU A 231 6.63 27.29 -8.63
N GLY A 232 7.19 26.11 -8.87
CA GLY A 232 7.18 24.99 -7.94
C GLY A 232 6.35 23.81 -8.45
N PHE A 233 6.07 22.83 -7.58
CA PHE A 233 5.29 21.65 -7.91
C PHE A 233 3.79 21.92 -7.72
N ASP A 234 2.97 21.40 -8.62
CA ASP A 234 1.52 21.53 -8.61
C ASP A 234 0.88 20.50 -7.67
N VAL A 235 1.40 19.26 -7.71
CA VAL A 235 0.89 18.14 -6.90
C VAL A 235 2.02 17.53 -6.07
N GLY A 236 1.80 17.43 -4.77
CA GLY A 236 2.66 16.74 -3.81
C GLY A 236 2.03 15.44 -3.36
N LEU A 237 2.79 14.33 -3.37
CA LEU A 237 2.40 13.05 -2.81
C LEU A 237 3.33 12.76 -1.63
N GLU A 238 2.87 13.05 -0.41
CA GLU A 238 3.64 12.78 0.80
C GLU A 238 3.45 11.33 1.22
N MET A 239 4.49 10.52 1.02
CA MET A 239 4.46 9.07 1.27
C MET A 239 5.57 8.60 2.23
N SER A 240 6.28 9.54 2.86
CA SER A 240 7.39 9.23 3.76
C SER A 240 6.98 9.21 5.24
N GLY A 241 5.99 10.00 5.62
CA GLY A 241 5.66 10.29 7.02
C GLY A 241 6.77 11.04 7.77
N ASN A 242 7.77 11.58 7.04
CA ASN A 242 8.90 12.29 7.62
C ASN A 242 8.64 13.79 7.72
N ALA A 243 8.83 14.36 8.92
CA ALA A 243 8.55 15.75 9.18
C ALA A 243 9.37 16.72 8.31
N THR A 244 10.64 16.42 8.06
CA THR A 244 11.52 17.25 7.21
C THR A 244 11.07 17.17 5.75
N ALA A 245 10.83 15.96 5.24
CA ALA A 245 10.35 15.78 3.87
C ALA A 245 9.02 16.49 3.60
N PHE A 246 8.10 16.49 4.57
CA PHE A 246 6.83 17.20 4.45
C PHE A 246 7.00 18.73 4.45
N ARG A 247 7.91 19.28 5.29
CA ARG A 247 8.22 20.72 5.26
C ARG A 247 8.88 21.12 3.95
N ASP A 248 9.85 20.31 3.47
CA ASP A 248 10.51 20.54 2.20
C ASP A 248 9.52 20.48 1.03
N MET A 249 8.51 19.59 1.10
CA MET A 249 7.41 19.57 0.12
C MET A 249 6.64 20.90 0.15
N ILE A 250 6.15 21.34 1.32
CA ILE A 250 5.42 22.60 1.47
C ILE A 250 6.22 23.79 0.90
N ASP A 251 7.53 23.80 1.13
CA ASP A 251 8.43 24.89 0.69
C ASP A 251 8.64 24.93 -0.83
N ASN A 252 8.33 23.84 -1.52
CA ASN A 252 8.56 23.68 -2.95
C ASN A 252 7.28 23.58 -3.80
N MET A 253 6.10 23.73 -3.18
CA MET A 253 4.81 23.79 -3.90
C MET A 253 4.58 25.17 -4.51
N CYS A 254 3.93 25.20 -5.67
CA CYS A 254 3.44 26.42 -6.28
C CYS A 254 2.26 27.02 -5.50
N HIS A 255 1.88 28.26 -5.80
CA HIS A 255 0.63 28.85 -5.30
C HIS A 255 -0.58 28.05 -5.83
N GLY A 256 -1.48 27.66 -4.94
CA GLY A 256 -2.61 26.78 -5.26
C GLY A 256 -2.26 25.29 -5.31
N GLY A 257 -1.01 24.93 -4.98
CA GLY A 257 -0.53 23.55 -4.98
C GLY A 257 -1.34 22.64 -4.05
N LYS A 258 -1.38 21.37 -4.38
CA LYS A 258 -2.23 20.36 -3.72
C LYS A 258 -1.37 19.21 -3.20
N ILE A 259 -1.53 18.84 -1.95
CA ILE A 259 -0.76 17.78 -1.28
C ILE A 259 -1.69 16.67 -0.83
N ALA A 260 -1.47 15.46 -1.34
CA ALA A 260 -2.07 14.22 -0.86
C ALA A 260 -1.11 13.56 0.16
N MET A 261 -1.56 13.45 1.41
CA MET A 261 -0.75 12.96 2.51
C MET A 261 -1.17 11.55 2.91
N LEU A 262 -0.36 10.56 2.57
CA LEU A 262 -0.52 9.14 2.91
C LEU A 262 0.46 8.70 4.01
N GLY A 263 1.66 9.27 4.04
CA GLY A 263 2.70 8.91 5.01
C GLY A 263 2.22 9.15 6.44
N ILE A 264 2.38 8.13 7.30
CA ILE A 264 1.95 8.20 8.71
C ILE A 264 3.15 8.67 9.54
N PRO A 265 3.13 9.90 10.11
CA PRO A 265 4.22 10.36 10.94
C PRO A 265 4.21 9.64 12.30
N SER A 266 5.39 9.33 12.81
CA SER A 266 5.55 8.72 14.14
C SER A 266 5.23 9.70 15.28
N GLU A 267 5.33 11.01 15.02
CA GLU A 267 5.11 12.10 15.97
C GLU A 267 4.36 13.26 15.29
N PRO A 268 3.66 14.12 16.04
CA PRO A 268 3.03 15.31 15.49
C PRO A 268 4.01 16.21 14.75
N ILE A 269 3.63 16.67 13.57
CA ILE A 269 4.48 17.53 12.73
C ILE A 269 4.04 19.00 12.88
N ALA A 270 4.92 19.86 13.35
CA ALA A 270 4.75 21.31 13.26
C ALA A 270 5.16 21.81 11.86
N ILE A 271 4.31 22.62 11.25
CA ILE A 271 4.54 23.28 9.94
C ILE A 271 4.35 24.79 10.03
N ASP A 272 4.90 25.52 9.07
CA ASP A 272 4.64 26.96 8.92
C ASP A 272 3.29 27.19 8.20
N TRP A 273 2.26 27.46 8.99
CA TRP A 273 0.92 27.72 8.46
C TRP A 273 0.84 28.98 7.60
N ASN A 274 1.75 29.94 7.73
CA ASN A 274 1.76 31.11 6.84
C ASN A 274 2.02 30.68 5.40
N LYS A 275 2.93 29.71 5.17
CA LYS A 275 3.18 29.17 3.82
C LYS A 275 1.93 28.49 3.25
N VAL A 276 1.24 27.70 4.05
CA VAL A 276 -0.01 27.04 3.63
C VAL A 276 -1.07 28.09 3.26
N ILE A 277 -1.22 29.12 4.10
CA ILE A 277 -2.25 30.18 3.92
C ILE A 277 -1.91 31.07 2.73
N PHE A 278 -0.71 31.63 2.69
CA PHE A 278 -0.34 32.60 1.64
C PHE A 278 -0.18 31.97 0.27
N ASN A 279 0.23 30.71 0.20
CA ASN A 279 0.29 29.95 -1.06
C ASN A 279 -1.04 29.26 -1.39
N MET A 280 -2.09 29.38 -0.56
CA MET A 280 -3.40 28.72 -0.75
C MET A 280 -3.27 27.20 -1.01
N LEU A 281 -2.41 26.54 -0.24
CA LEU A 281 -2.19 25.10 -0.42
C LEU A 281 -3.39 24.29 0.08
N THR A 282 -3.71 23.22 -0.65
CA THR A 282 -4.66 22.20 -0.21
C THR A 282 -3.90 21.00 0.35
N ILE A 283 -4.21 20.57 1.57
CA ILE A 283 -3.64 19.34 2.18
C ILE A 283 -4.78 18.36 2.41
N HIS A 284 -4.70 17.18 1.77
CA HIS A 284 -5.73 16.14 1.83
C HIS A 284 -5.12 14.86 2.41
N GLY A 285 -5.66 14.40 3.54
CA GLY A 285 -5.28 13.13 4.14
C GLY A 285 -5.85 11.94 3.36
N ILE A 286 -5.00 10.98 3.04
CA ILE A 286 -5.37 9.74 2.34
C ILE A 286 -5.32 8.58 3.31
N TYR A 287 -6.35 7.74 3.31
CA TYR A 287 -6.39 6.51 4.10
C TYR A 287 -6.81 5.33 3.23
N GLY A 288 -5.89 4.37 3.08
CA GLY A 288 -6.16 3.14 2.34
C GLY A 288 -6.56 3.38 0.87
N ARG A 289 -7.63 2.76 0.47
CA ARG A 289 -8.18 2.75 -0.89
C ARG A 289 -9.65 3.13 -0.88
N GLU A 290 -10.15 3.77 -1.89
CA GLU A 290 -11.60 3.89 -2.10
C GLU A 290 -12.16 2.54 -2.54
N MET A 291 -12.99 1.93 -1.67
CA MET A 291 -13.62 0.63 -1.95
C MET A 291 -14.86 0.81 -2.84
N TYR A 292 -14.96 0.33 -4.05
CA TYR A 292 -14.01 -0.52 -4.79
C TYR A 292 -13.53 0.21 -6.05
N GLU A 293 -13.75 1.51 -6.10
CA GLU A 293 -13.36 2.33 -7.24
C GLU A 293 -11.86 2.21 -7.53
N THR A 294 -11.02 2.29 -6.49
CA THR A 294 -9.58 2.13 -6.65
C THR A 294 -9.20 0.75 -7.20
N TRP A 295 -9.90 -0.32 -6.79
CA TRP A 295 -9.66 -1.67 -7.28
C TRP A 295 -9.94 -1.82 -8.78
N TYR A 296 -11.01 -1.18 -9.24
CA TYR A 296 -11.33 -1.11 -10.66
C TYR A 296 -10.26 -0.33 -11.43
N GLN A 297 -9.90 0.86 -10.95
CA GLN A 297 -8.86 1.70 -11.56
C GLN A 297 -7.53 0.97 -11.68
N MET A 298 -7.07 0.27 -10.63
CA MET A 298 -5.86 -0.56 -10.67
C MET A 298 -5.91 -1.60 -11.79
N SER A 299 -7.03 -2.32 -11.89
CA SER A 299 -7.21 -3.36 -12.91
C SER A 299 -7.12 -2.78 -14.32
N VAL A 300 -7.81 -1.67 -14.57
CA VAL A 300 -7.78 -0.96 -15.87
C VAL A 300 -6.38 -0.42 -16.20
N MET A 301 -5.67 0.13 -15.22
CA MET A 301 -4.31 0.65 -15.42
C MET A 301 -3.34 -0.45 -15.83
N LEU A 302 -3.40 -1.61 -15.19
CA LEU A 302 -2.55 -2.76 -15.57
C LEU A 302 -2.86 -3.23 -16.99
N GLU A 303 -4.12 -3.26 -17.40
CA GLU A 303 -4.54 -3.59 -18.77
C GLU A 303 -4.03 -2.58 -19.78
N ASN A 304 -3.98 -1.31 -19.41
CA ASN A 304 -3.44 -0.23 -20.23
C ASN A 304 -1.91 -0.10 -20.14
N GLY A 305 -1.22 -1.12 -19.60
CA GLY A 305 0.24 -1.24 -19.65
C GLY A 305 0.99 -0.57 -18.51
N VAL A 306 0.32 -0.10 -17.46
CA VAL A 306 1.01 0.31 -16.22
C VAL A 306 1.70 -0.92 -15.63
N ASN A 307 3.01 -0.84 -15.46
CA ASN A 307 3.81 -1.95 -14.96
C ASN A 307 4.40 -1.63 -13.60
N ILE A 308 3.92 -2.31 -12.56
CA ILE A 308 4.42 -2.19 -11.19
C ILE A 308 5.29 -3.38 -10.76
N LYS A 309 5.39 -4.42 -11.58
CA LYS A 309 6.13 -5.65 -11.25
C LYS A 309 7.58 -5.41 -10.80
N PRO A 310 8.34 -4.46 -11.38
CA PRO A 310 9.72 -4.22 -10.97
C PRO A 310 9.88 -3.78 -9.49
N VAL A 311 8.80 -3.33 -8.82
CA VAL A 311 8.85 -3.00 -7.39
C VAL A 311 9.05 -4.24 -6.52
N ILE A 312 8.72 -5.45 -7.04
CA ILE A 312 8.90 -6.73 -6.34
C ILE A 312 10.34 -7.17 -6.50
N THR A 313 11.14 -6.93 -5.48
CA THR A 313 12.60 -7.15 -5.52
C THR A 313 13.04 -8.46 -4.87
N HIS A 314 12.25 -8.99 -3.94
CA HIS A 314 12.59 -10.20 -3.19
C HIS A 314 11.42 -11.19 -3.19
N ARG A 315 11.77 -12.46 -3.30
CA ARG A 315 10.82 -13.59 -3.32
C ARG A 315 11.38 -14.70 -2.44
N PHE A 316 10.57 -15.16 -1.50
CA PHE A 316 10.95 -16.25 -0.60
C PHE A 316 9.79 -17.24 -0.51
N HIS A 317 10.11 -18.51 -0.25
CA HIS A 317 9.11 -19.45 0.22
C HIS A 317 8.63 -19.04 1.62
N TYR A 318 7.38 -19.29 1.97
CA TYR A 318 6.84 -18.84 3.25
C TYR A 318 7.60 -19.39 4.48
N THR A 319 8.28 -20.53 4.34
CA THR A 319 9.16 -21.09 5.41
C THR A 319 10.40 -20.23 5.65
N ASP A 320 10.81 -19.44 4.67
CA ASP A 320 11.97 -18.55 4.72
C ASP A 320 11.57 -17.10 5.08
N PHE A 321 10.40 -16.90 5.66
CA PHE A 321 9.83 -15.60 5.98
C PHE A 321 10.78 -14.69 6.76
N GLU A 322 11.64 -15.23 7.63
CA GLU A 322 12.62 -14.47 8.38
C GLU A 322 13.59 -13.72 7.46
N GLN A 323 14.00 -14.32 6.34
CA GLN A 323 14.83 -13.66 5.32
C GLN A 323 14.06 -12.49 4.67
N GLY A 324 12.75 -12.67 4.46
CA GLY A 324 11.87 -11.60 3.96
C GLY A 324 11.82 -10.39 4.91
N PHE A 325 11.63 -10.64 6.21
CA PHE A 325 11.65 -9.57 7.22
C PHE A 325 13.03 -8.92 7.35
N ALA A 326 14.11 -9.71 7.29
CA ALA A 326 15.48 -9.18 7.29
C ALA A 326 15.76 -8.28 6.08
N ALA A 327 15.29 -8.66 4.88
CA ALA A 327 15.38 -7.83 3.69
C ALA A 327 14.67 -6.47 3.89
N MET A 328 13.48 -6.47 4.50
CA MET A 328 12.77 -5.22 4.81
C MET A 328 13.51 -4.36 5.86
N GLU A 329 14.08 -4.97 6.89
CA GLU A 329 14.85 -4.27 7.92
C GLU A 329 16.13 -3.62 7.38
N SER A 330 16.75 -4.24 6.36
CA SER A 330 17.93 -3.67 5.70
C SER A 330 17.63 -2.34 4.99
N GLY A 331 16.36 -2.09 4.64
CA GLY A 331 15.92 -0.95 3.83
C GLY A 331 16.25 -1.10 2.33
N ASN A 332 17.03 -2.11 1.92
CA ASN A 332 17.44 -2.34 0.54
C ASN A 332 16.48 -3.30 -0.17
N CYS A 333 15.21 -2.98 -0.12
CA CYS A 333 14.15 -3.72 -0.82
C CYS A 333 13.06 -2.77 -1.34
N GLY A 334 12.38 -3.23 -2.39
CA GLY A 334 11.04 -2.80 -2.76
C GLY A 334 9.99 -3.65 -2.03
N LYS A 335 9.10 -4.31 -2.77
CA LYS A 335 8.18 -5.29 -2.17
C LYS A 335 8.86 -6.65 -2.01
N VAL A 336 8.54 -7.30 -0.92
CA VAL A 336 8.92 -8.69 -0.61
C VAL A 336 7.66 -9.54 -0.71
N VAL A 337 7.74 -10.64 -1.48
CA VAL A 337 6.64 -11.59 -1.68
C VAL A 337 7.02 -12.94 -1.08
N LEU A 338 6.07 -13.56 -0.37
CA LEU A 338 6.17 -14.92 0.12
C LEU A 338 5.31 -15.84 -0.77
N ASP A 339 5.89 -16.94 -1.22
CA ASP A 339 5.22 -17.98 -2.01
C ASP A 339 4.67 -19.06 -1.07
N TRP A 340 3.37 -19.34 -1.16
CA TRP A 340 2.65 -20.33 -0.38
C TRP A 340 2.36 -21.62 -1.19
N ASN A 341 2.77 -21.66 -2.45
CA ASN A 341 2.64 -22.87 -3.25
C ASN A 341 3.63 -23.93 -2.73
N SER A 342 3.11 -25.09 -2.40
CA SER A 342 3.87 -26.28 -1.97
C SER A 342 4.41 -27.04 -3.19
#